data_68783b0cda20771d1211372b9787678b
#
_entry.id   68783b0cda20771d1211372b9787678b
#
_cell.length_a   1.000
_cell.length_b   1.000
_cell.length_c   1.000
_cell.angle_alpha   90.00
_cell.angle_beta   90.00
_cell.angle_gamma   90.00
#
_symmetry.space_group_name_H-M   'P 1'
#
loop_
_entity.id
_entity.type
_entity.pdbx_description
1 polymer ?
#
loop_
_entity_poly.entity_id
_entity_poly.type
_entity_poly.pdbx_seq_one_letter_code
_entity_poly.pdbx_strand_id
1 'polypeptide(L)'
;MDLPEVTVKKLVVALLLAAAGTVGASAADLGPRTYSKAPVAVAPIYNWTGFYVGLNAGGAWNESNPTTTTLFPVASYFADSSVTAIALAGNQKVNRSGFTGGLTGGYNWQINNAVVGLEADFNYFGVRGSTSSTAIYPCCAPTTFTINSSVSTDWLATVRGRVGFLATPAFLIYGTGGLAVANVKANYLFTDTFAAANESASISSTRYGWTAGVGGEYALMNGWSIKAEYLYVDLGRVRTTSNNLTVLAGAFAFPLQTFTHTVNLTSNIGRVGINYKFGGPVVAKY
;
A
#
# COMPACT_ATOMS: atom_id res chain seq x y z
N MET A 1 -21.19 -11.06 -33.62
CA MET A 1 -22.25 -10.05 -33.88
C MET A 1 -21.82 -8.84 -33.05
N ASP A 2 -20.95 -8.03 -33.68
CA ASP A 2 -20.21 -6.95 -33.03
C ASP A 2 -21.06 -5.69 -33.06
N LEU A 3 -21.26 -5.09 -31.89
CA LEU A 3 -21.85 -3.74 -31.75
C LEU A 3 -20.73 -2.71 -31.75
N PRO A 4 -20.76 -1.66 -32.58
CA PRO A 4 -19.66 -0.74 -32.73
C PRO A 4 -19.59 0.29 -31.61
N GLU A 5 -18.39 0.43 -31.07
CA GLU A 5 -17.93 1.31 -29.99
C GLU A 5 -18.09 2.85 -30.25
N VAL A 6 -18.61 3.21 -31.39
CA VAL A 6 -18.72 4.62 -31.83
C VAL A 6 -19.96 5.33 -31.29
N THR A 7 -20.95 4.59 -30.76
CA THR A 7 -22.27 5.13 -30.40
C THR A 7 -22.28 5.82 -29.03
N VAL A 8 -21.43 5.41 -28.10
CA VAL A 8 -21.43 5.94 -26.73
C VAL A 8 -20.78 7.34 -26.62
N LYS A 9 -19.75 7.59 -27.42
CA LYS A 9 -19.06 8.90 -27.44
C LYS A 9 -19.91 10.03 -28.06
N LYS A 10 -20.83 9.72 -28.94
CA LYS A 10 -21.72 10.72 -29.55
C LYS A 10 -22.92 11.08 -28.67
N LEU A 11 -23.32 10.23 -27.73
CA LEU A 11 -24.43 10.52 -26.82
C LEU A 11 -24.02 11.49 -25.70
N VAL A 12 -22.78 11.46 -25.24
CA VAL A 12 -22.27 12.34 -24.19
C VAL A 12 -22.07 13.79 -24.66
N VAL A 13 -21.73 13.97 -25.94
CA VAL A 13 -21.57 15.31 -26.55
C VAL A 13 -22.93 15.97 -26.86
N ALA A 14 -23.96 15.17 -27.17
CA ALA A 14 -25.31 15.69 -27.47
C ALA A 14 -26.07 16.20 -26.25
N LEU A 15 -25.78 15.72 -25.03
CA LEU A 15 -26.44 16.16 -23.79
C LEU A 15 -25.90 17.50 -23.26
N LEU A 16 -24.75 17.97 -23.71
CA LEU A 16 -24.12 19.23 -23.27
C LEU A 16 -24.48 20.45 -24.12
N LEU A 17 -25.18 20.27 -25.24
CA LEU A 17 -25.52 21.36 -26.18
C LEU A 17 -26.99 21.81 -26.16
N ALA A 18 -27.85 21.21 -25.34
CA ALA A 18 -29.29 21.50 -25.33
C ALA A 18 -29.76 22.54 -24.28
N ALA A 19 -28.84 23.28 -23.61
CA ALA A 19 -29.19 24.25 -22.56
C ALA A 19 -29.00 25.71 -22.96
N ALA A 20 -29.02 26.06 -24.23
CA ALA A 20 -29.00 27.45 -24.70
C ALA A 20 -30.40 27.85 -25.23
N GLY A 21 -31.36 28.02 -24.33
CA GLY A 21 -32.69 28.59 -24.62
C GLY A 21 -32.67 30.12 -24.56
N THR A 22 -33.02 30.74 -25.65
CA THR A 22 -33.16 32.20 -25.81
C THR A 22 -34.31 32.75 -24.99
N VAL A 23 -34.06 33.70 -24.10
CA VAL A 23 -35.07 34.51 -23.45
C VAL A 23 -35.05 35.90 -24.06
N GLY A 24 -36.18 36.30 -24.68
CA GLY A 24 -36.36 37.58 -25.29
C GLY A 24 -36.32 38.72 -24.28
N ALA A 25 -35.66 39.82 -24.66
CA ALA A 25 -35.55 41.03 -23.87
C ALA A 25 -36.82 41.91 -24.08
N SER A 26 -37.54 42.21 -22.99
CA SER A 26 -38.44 43.32 -22.90
C SER A 26 -37.76 44.49 -22.17
N ALA A 27 -37.46 45.57 -22.90
CA ALA A 27 -36.93 46.80 -22.34
C ALA A 27 -38.02 47.54 -21.60
N ALA A 28 -37.94 47.60 -20.27
CA ALA A 28 -38.70 48.59 -19.47
C ALA A 28 -37.70 49.63 -18.96
N ASP A 29 -38.01 50.88 -19.25
CA ASP A 29 -37.30 52.10 -18.86
C ASP A 29 -37.30 52.22 -17.33
N LEU A 30 -36.21 51.86 -16.67
CA LEU A 30 -36.01 52.05 -15.26
C LEU A 30 -34.90 53.10 -15.07
N GLY A 31 -35.26 54.17 -14.35
CA GLY A 31 -34.34 55.27 -14.02
C GLY A 31 -32.99 54.83 -13.45
N PRO A 32 -31.96 55.70 -13.41
CA PRO A 32 -30.60 55.35 -13.09
C PRO A 32 -30.48 54.72 -11.71
N ARG A 33 -30.31 53.41 -11.70
CA ARG A 33 -29.98 52.67 -10.46
C ARG A 33 -28.54 53.02 -10.09
N THR A 34 -28.35 53.67 -8.95
CA THR A 34 -27.04 53.75 -8.33
C THR A 34 -26.51 52.33 -8.13
N TYR A 35 -25.55 51.93 -8.97
CA TYR A 35 -24.80 50.69 -8.82
C TYR A 35 -23.97 50.78 -7.53
N SER A 36 -24.55 50.33 -6.41
CA SER A 36 -23.75 49.96 -5.27
C SER A 36 -22.95 48.74 -5.69
N LYS A 37 -21.61 48.91 -5.89
CA LYS A 37 -20.72 47.79 -6.19
C LYS A 37 -20.93 46.76 -5.07
N ALA A 38 -21.54 45.61 -5.41
CA ALA A 38 -21.73 44.53 -4.45
C ALA A 38 -20.39 44.23 -3.81
N PRO A 39 -20.33 44.05 -2.49
CA PRO A 39 -19.08 43.65 -1.83
C PRO A 39 -18.53 42.43 -2.55
N VAL A 40 -17.25 42.53 -2.94
CA VAL A 40 -16.57 41.36 -3.54
C VAL A 40 -16.69 40.24 -2.53
N ALA A 41 -17.46 39.21 -2.85
CA ALA A 41 -17.56 38.02 -1.99
C ALA A 41 -16.15 37.42 -1.92
N VAL A 42 -15.46 37.69 -0.82
CA VAL A 42 -14.16 37.07 -0.54
C VAL A 42 -14.47 35.57 -0.40
N ALA A 43 -13.96 34.79 -1.34
CA ALA A 43 -14.10 33.35 -1.26
C ALA A 43 -13.55 32.88 0.12
N PRO A 44 -14.31 32.09 0.88
CA PRO A 44 -13.87 31.68 2.22
C PRO A 44 -12.54 30.93 2.09
N ILE A 45 -11.50 31.47 2.72
CA ILE A 45 -10.18 30.83 2.76
C ILE A 45 -10.35 29.51 3.54
N TYR A 46 -9.98 28.40 2.94
CA TYR A 46 -10.03 27.10 3.59
C TYR A 46 -9.06 27.09 4.78
N ASN A 47 -9.56 26.81 5.98
CA ASN A 47 -8.76 26.64 7.17
C ASN A 47 -8.48 25.15 7.37
N TRP A 48 -7.22 24.75 7.39
CA TRP A 48 -6.82 23.36 7.55
C TRP A 48 -6.91 22.84 8.99
N THR A 49 -7.07 23.71 9.98
CA THR A 49 -7.19 23.31 11.39
C THR A 49 -8.51 22.57 11.62
N GLY A 50 -8.41 21.42 12.28
CA GLY A 50 -9.57 20.63 12.70
C GLY A 50 -9.42 19.14 12.51
N PHE A 51 -10.40 18.41 13.03
CA PHE A 51 -10.55 16.97 12.83
C PHE A 51 -11.05 16.68 11.42
N TYR A 52 -10.55 15.60 10.85
CA TYR A 52 -11.02 15.06 9.58
C TYR A 52 -11.10 13.54 9.62
N VAL A 53 -11.97 12.99 8.80
CA VAL A 53 -12.04 11.57 8.48
C VAL A 53 -12.05 11.41 6.96
N GLY A 54 -11.60 10.29 6.48
CA GLY A 54 -11.54 10.05 5.04
C GLY A 54 -11.47 8.59 4.67
N LEU A 55 -11.56 8.37 3.37
CA LEU A 55 -11.36 7.10 2.72
C LEU A 55 -10.14 7.20 1.81
N ASN A 56 -9.41 6.10 1.69
CA ASN A 56 -8.30 6.01 0.75
C ASN A 56 -8.34 4.69 -0.02
N ALA A 57 -7.79 4.69 -1.22
CA ALA A 57 -7.62 3.51 -2.05
C ALA A 57 -6.37 3.66 -2.93
N GLY A 58 -5.72 2.54 -3.23
CA GLY A 58 -4.51 2.56 -4.05
C GLY A 58 -3.90 1.19 -4.31
N GLY A 59 -2.67 1.22 -4.75
CA GLY A 59 -1.86 0.03 -4.97
C GLY A 59 -0.61 0.02 -4.10
N ALA A 60 -0.19 -1.16 -3.74
CA ALA A 60 1.08 -1.39 -3.07
C ALA A 60 1.92 -2.38 -3.87
N TRP A 61 3.23 -2.17 -3.88
CA TRP A 61 4.18 -3.02 -4.60
C TRP A 61 5.52 -3.05 -3.92
N ASN A 62 6.23 -4.15 -4.03
CA ASN A 62 7.62 -4.28 -3.65
C ASN A 62 8.25 -5.58 -4.15
N GLU A 63 9.57 -5.63 -4.16
CA GLU A 63 10.37 -6.83 -4.30
C GLU A 63 10.88 -7.27 -2.92
N SER A 64 10.59 -8.50 -2.52
CA SER A 64 11.16 -9.12 -1.33
C SER A 64 12.17 -10.18 -1.75
N ASN A 65 13.25 -10.28 -0.99
CA ASN A 65 14.32 -11.25 -1.25
C ASN A 65 14.31 -12.31 -0.13
N PRO A 66 13.42 -13.32 -0.20
CA PRO A 66 13.46 -14.43 0.74
C PRO A 66 14.72 -15.25 0.51
N THR A 67 15.32 -15.71 1.60
CA THR A 67 16.45 -16.62 1.59
C THR A 67 16.13 -17.89 2.36
N THR A 68 16.50 -19.01 1.81
CA THR A 68 16.41 -20.33 2.46
C THR A 68 17.80 -20.92 2.51
N THR A 69 18.26 -21.27 3.70
CA THR A 69 19.55 -21.93 3.93
C THR A 69 19.38 -23.15 4.81
N THR A 70 20.27 -24.10 4.72
CA THR A 70 20.31 -25.26 5.61
C THR A 70 21.75 -25.48 6.11
N LEU A 71 21.90 -26.35 7.10
CA LEU A 71 23.19 -26.71 7.68
C LEU A 71 23.59 -28.14 7.25
N PHE A 72 24.85 -28.48 7.48
CA PHE A 72 25.38 -29.83 7.33
C PHE A 72 25.73 -30.43 8.71
N PRO A 73 24.75 -30.89 9.52
CA PRO A 73 25.02 -31.53 10.77
C PRO A 73 25.46 -32.98 10.59
N VAL A 74 26.05 -33.57 11.62
CA VAL A 74 26.32 -35.01 11.66
C VAL A 74 25.00 -35.78 11.50
N ALA A 75 24.99 -36.83 10.68
CA ALA A 75 23.80 -37.57 10.26
C ALA A 75 22.78 -36.72 9.45
N SER A 76 23.28 -35.83 8.64
CA SER A 76 22.51 -34.97 7.74
C SER A 76 21.88 -35.77 6.60
N TYR A 77 20.74 -35.27 6.12
CA TYR A 77 20.14 -35.74 4.87
C TYR A 77 20.92 -35.31 3.63
N PHE A 78 21.50 -34.11 3.67
CA PHE A 78 22.18 -33.53 2.53
C PHE A 78 23.69 -33.88 2.50
N ALA A 79 24.25 -33.94 1.29
CA ALA A 79 25.70 -33.86 1.09
C ALA A 79 26.15 -32.39 1.27
N ASP A 80 27.40 -32.17 1.62
CA ASP A 80 27.98 -30.84 1.81
C ASP A 80 27.79 -29.93 0.57
N SER A 81 28.03 -30.47 -0.63
CA SER A 81 27.81 -29.75 -1.89
C SER A 81 26.36 -29.29 -2.11
N SER A 82 25.39 -30.02 -1.53
CA SER A 82 23.96 -29.68 -1.64
C SER A 82 23.58 -28.49 -0.78
N VAL A 83 24.25 -28.26 0.36
CA VAL A 83 24.00 -27.12 1.25
C VAL A 83 24.23 -25.80 0.50
N THR A 84 25.34 -25.70 -0.22
CA THR A 84 25.64 -24.52 -1.05
C THR A 84 24.64 -24.36 -2.20
N ALA A 85 24.24 -25.44 -2.86
CA ALA A 85 23.24 -25.41 -3.93
C ALA A 85 21.87 -24.94 -3.42
N ILE A 86 21.44 -25.42 -2.24
CA ILE A 86 20.19 -24.99 -1.57
C ILE A 86 20.25 -23.51 -1.20
N ALA A 87 21.37 -23.02 -0.67
CA ALA A 87 21.53 -21.59 -0.34
C ALA A 87 21.48 -20.69 -1.59
N LEU A 88 22.04 -21.12 -2.71
CA LEU A 88 21.99 -20.40 -3.98
C LEU A 88 20.57 -20.38 -4.57
N ALA A 89 19.90 -21.53 -4.64
CA ALA A 89 18.53 -21.64 -5.12
C ALA A 89 17.51 -20.99 -4.17
N GLY A 90 17.83 -20.96 -2.87
CA GLY A 90 17.05 -20.32 -1.83
C GLY A 90 17.15 -18.80 -1.79
N ASN A 91 18.12 -18.20 -2.49
CA ASN A 91 18.19 -16.75 -2.66
C ASN A 91 17.27 -16.32 -3.79
N GLN A 92 16.03 -16.06 -3.45
CA GLN A 92 14.93 -15.84 -4.39
C GLN A 92 14.52 -14.36 -4.42
N LYS A 93 13.77 -13.99 -5.48
CA LYS A 93 13.07 -12.72 -5.62
C LYS A 93 11.58 -12.95 -5.70
N VAL A 94 10.82 -12.29 -4.85
CA VAL A 94 9.35 -12.33 -4.85
C VAL A 94 8.83 -10.94 -5.16
N ASN A 95 8.26 -10.76 -6.33
CA ASN A 95 7.49 -9.56 -6.65
C ASN A 95 6.14 -9.65 -5.97
N ARG A 96 5.84 -8.68 -5.11
CA ARG A 96 4.59 -8.57 -4.38
C ARG A 96 3.85 -7.32 -4.81
N SER A 97 2.59 -7.46 -5.09
CA SER A 97 1.71 -6.34 -5.38
C SER A 97 0.30 -6.64 -4.90
N GLY A 98 -0.49 -5.60 -4.76
CA GLY A 98 -1.87 -5.74 -4.37
C GLY A 98 -2.58 -4.42 -4.16
N PHE A 99 -3.87 -4.52 -3.96
CA PHE A 99 -4.74 -3.40 -3.63
C PHE A 99 -4.62 -3.05 -2.14
N THR A 100 -4.72 -1.76 -1.84
CA THR A 100 -4.89 -1.23 -0.48
C THR A 100 -6.03 -0.25 -0.45
N GLY A 101 -6.77 -0.21 0.64
CA GLY A 101 -7.83 0.76 0.83
C GLY A 101 -8.43 0.67 2.22
N GLY A 102 -8.87 1.81 2.76
CA GLY A 102 -9.37 1.86 4.11
C GLY A 102 -9.77 3.23 4.59
N LEU A 103 -9.79 3.37 5.90
CA LEU A 103 -10.20 4.56 6.63
C LEU A 103 -8.99 5.35 7.10
N THR A 104 -9.13 6.66 7.10
CA THR A 104 -8.15 7.62 7.62
C THR A 104 -8.86 8.56 8.58
N GLY A 105 -8.21 8.95 9.66
CA GLY A 105 -8.67 9.99 10.56
C GLY A 105 -7.50 10.78 11.13
N GLY A 106 -7.69 12.05 11.39
CA GLY A 106 -6.60 12.88 11.90
C GLY A 106 -7.04 14.24 12.39
N TYR A 107 -6.05 14.98 12.87
CA TYR A 107 -6.22 16.37 13.29
C TYR A 107 -5.06 17.20 12.77
N ASN A 108 -5.38 18.33 12.17
CA ASN A 108 -4.40 19.32 11.71
C ASN A 108 -4.44 20.59 12.55
N TRP A 109 -3.28 21.21 12.71
CA TRP A 109 -3.09 22.57 13.21
C TRP A 109 -2.43 23.39 12.10
N GLN A 110 -3.10 24.43 11.65
CA GLN A 110 -2.54 25.41 10.71
C GLN A 110 -1.94 26.58 11.49
N ILE A 111 -0.69 26.91 11.20
CA ILE A 111 0.06 28.04 11.76
C ILE A 111 0.56 28.84 10.55
N ASN A 112 -0.13 29.92 10.20
CA ASN A 112 0.12 30.68 8.97
C ASN A 112 0.09 29.78 7.71
N ASN A 113 1.20 29.64 7.04
CA ASN A 113 1.37 28.79 5.86
C ASN A 113 1.83 27.37 6.19
N ALA A 114 2.12 27.06 7.45
CA ALA A 114 2.51 25.73 7.88
C ALA A 114 1.32 24.94 8.42
N VAL A 115 1.30 23.64 8.17
CA VAL A 115 0.32 22.70 8.73
C VAL A 115 1.08 21.58 9.40
N VAL A 116 0.76 21.33 10.67
CA VAL A 116 1.27 20.18 11.43
C VAL A 116 0.08 19.34 11.84
N GLY A 117 0.20 18.03 11.83
CA GLY A 117 -0.92 17.17 12.20
C GLY A 117 -0.52 15.78 12.62
N LEU A 118 -1.51 15.06 13.12
CA LEU A 118 -1.45 13.64 13.40
C LEU A 118 -2.50 12.93 12.54
N GLU A 119 -2.13 11.83 11.93
CA GLU A 119 -3.01 11.01 11.09
C GLU A 119 -2.86 9.54 11.50
N ALA A 120 -3.97 8.85 11.62
CA ALA A 120 -4.02 7.41 11.77
C ALA A 120 -4.86 6.81 10.64
N ASP A 121 -4.43 5.64 10.15
CA ASP A 121 -5.22 4.91 9.16
C ASP A 121 -5.22 3.41 9.44
N PHE A 122 -6.31 2.76 8.99
CA PHE A 122 -6.46 1.32 8.99
C PHE A 122 -6.95 0.87 7.62
N ASN A 123 -6.14 0.03 6.97
CA ASN A 123 -6.35 -0.36 5.59
C ASN A 123 -6.38 -1.89 5.45
N TYR A 124 -7.28 -2.38 4.60
CA TYR A 124 -7.06 -3.64 3.92
C TYR A 124 -5.76 -3.53 3.11
N PHE A 125 -4.92 -4.55 3.20
CA PHE A 125 -3.60 -4.55 2.57
C PHE A 125 -3.34 -5.89 1.90
N GLY A 126 -4.01 -6.13 0.76
CA GLY A 126 -4.03 -7.39 0.04
C GLY A 126 -2.77 -7.62 -0.80
N VAL A 127 -1.59 -7.42 -0.22
CA VAL A 127 -0.30 -7.57 -0.93
C VAL A 127 0.18 -9.00 -0.83
N ARG A 128 0.37 -9.66 -1.98
CA ARG A 128 0.74 -11.07 -2.07
C ARG A 128 1.78 -11.30 -3.16
N GLY A 129 2.61 -12.32 -2.96
CA GLY A 129 3.56 -12.80 -3.95
C GLY A 129 4.09 -14.17 -3.60
N SER A 130 4.47 -14.92 -4.61
CA SER A 130 5.10 -16.22 -4.48
C SER A 130 6.17 -16.43 -5.55
N THR A 131 7.12 -17.31 -5.26
CA THR A 131 8.16 -17.72 -6.21
C THR A 131 8.53 -19.17 -5.96
N SER A 132 9.06 -19.81 -6.99
CA SER A 132 9.58 -21.17 -6.95
C SER A 132 10.93 -21.24 -7.64
N SER A 133 11.87 -21.96 -7.07
CA SER A 133 13.20 -22.21 -7.65
C SER A 133 13.49 -23.70 -7.59
N THR A 134 13.87 -24.27 -8.73
CA THR A 134 14.27 -25.69 -8.82
C THR A 134 15.72 -25.76 -9.27
N ALA A 135 16.51 -26.62 -8.61
CA ALA A 135 17.91 -26.86 -8.98
C ALA A 135 18.25 -28.35 -8.86
N ILE A 136 19.32 -28.75 -9.53
CA ILE A 136 19.87 -30.11 -9.50
C ILE A 136 20.81 -30.26 -8.32
N TYR A 137 20.75 -31.39 -7.62
CA TYR A 137 21.72 -31.71 -6.59
C TYR A 137 23.10 -31.98 -7.20
N PRO A 138 24.17 -31.26 -6.77
CA PRO A 138 25.51 -31.48 -7.29
C PRO A 138 26.06 -32.89 -7.05
N CYS A 139 25.64 -33.55 -5.94
CA CYS A 139 26.04 -34.90 -5.62
C CYS A 139 25.38 -35.96 -6.48
N CYS A 140 24.18 -35.71 -6.98
CA CYS A 140 23.23 -36.80 -7.29
C CYS A 140 22.37 -36.49 -8.51
N ALA A 141 22.99 -35.93 -9.56
CA ALA A 141 22.27 -35.68 -10.83
C ALA A 141 21.70 -36.99 -11.42
N PRO A 142 20.47 -36.97 -11.99
CA PRO A 142 19.63 -35.81 -12.35
C PRO A 142 18.61 -35.40 -11.29
N THR A 143 18.73 -35.83 -10.04
CA THR A 143 17.77 -35.50 -8.99
C THR A 143 17.73 -34.00 -8.68
N THR A 144 16.55 -33.48 -8.44
CA THR A 144 16.29 -32.06 -8.23
C THR A 144 15.66 -31.77 -6.87
N PHE A 145 15.80 -30.55 -6.43
CA PHE A 145 15.03 -29.99 -5.32
C PHE A 145 14.33 -28.71 -5.74
N THR A 146 13.23 -28.38 -5.07
CA THR A 146 12.42 -27.20 -5.33
C THR A 146 12.16 -26.46 -4.02
N ILE A 147 12.36 -25.15 -4.04
CA ILE A 147 12.08 -24.25 -2.91
C ILE A 147 10.97 -23.30 -3.34
N ASN A 148 9.83 -23.38 -2.65
CA ASN A 148 8.70 -22.46 -2.83
C ASN A 148 8.66 -21.49 -1.67
N SER A 149 8.49 -20.20 -1.97
CA SER A 149 8.33 -19.14 -0.97
C SER A 149 7.12 -18.29 -1.31
N SER A 150 6.26 -18.03 -0.33
CA SER A 150 5.12 -17.14 -0.48
C SER A 150 5.03 -16.18 0.70
N VAL A 151 4.69 -14.92 0.42
CA VAL A 151 4.53 -13.88 1.43
C VAL A 151 3.24 -13.12 1.16
N SER A 152 2.43 -12.90 2.19
CA SER A 152 1.19 -12.14 2.10
C SER A 152 0.97 -11.27 3.33
N THR A 153 0.19 -10.20 3.13
CA THR A 153 -0.26 -9.27 4.17
C THR A 153 -1.74 -9.03 3.97
N ASP A 154 -2.51 -8.95 5.04
CA ASP A 154 -3.97 -8.79 4.97
C ASP A 154 -4.43 -7.39 5.37
N TRP A 155 -3.74 -6.75 6.32
CA TRP A 155 -4.06 -5.40 6.79
C TRP A 155 -2.81 -4.62 7.20
N LEU A 156 -2.92 -3.30 7.15
CA LEU A 156 -1.90 -2.34 7.58
C LEU A 156 -2.58 -1.22 8.36
N ALA A 157 -2.09 -0.96 9.57
CA ALA A 157 -2.44 0.21 10.37
C ALA A 157 -1.23 1.13 10.51
N THR A 158 -1.43 2.44 10.46
CA THR A 158 -0.36 3.42 10.70
C THR A 158 -0.80 4.53 11.64
N VAL A 159 0.16 5.09 12.40
CA VAL A 159 0.00 6.33 13.17
C VAL A 159 1.18 7.22 12.80
N ARG A 160 0.90 8.40 12.23
CA ARG A 160 1.90 9.24 11.59
C ARG A 160 1.75 10.70 11.99
N GLY A 161 2.87 11.37 12.20
CA GLY A 161 2.94 12.81 12.15
C GLY A 161 2.96 13.30 10.70
N ARG A 162 2.36 14.46 10.42
CA ARG A 162 2.47 15.15 9.13
C ARG A 162 2.90 16.60 9.34
N VAL A 163 3.78 17.08 8.47
CA VAL A 163 4.25 18.46 8.43
C VAL A 163 4.24 18.92 6.98
N GLY A 164 3.63 20.05 6.70
CA GLY A 164 3.53 20.56 5.35
C GLY A 164 3.42 22.07 5.29
N PHE A 165 3.38 22.58 4.09
CA PHE A 165 3.19 23.99 3.79
C PHE A 165 2.13 24.19 2.73
N LEU A 166 1.47 25.32 2.78
CA LEU A 166 0.44 25.72 1.82
C LEU A 166 1.10 26.38 0.62
N ALA A 167 1.16 25.65 -0.50
CA ALA A 167 1.61 26.23 -1.78
C ALA A 167 0.59 27.25 -2.31
N THR A 168 -0.69 27.02 -2.03
CA THR A 168 -1.78 27.98 -2.15
C THR A 168 -2.71 27.80 -0.95
N PRO A 169 -3.64 28.74 -0.64
CA PRO A 169 -4.60 28.53 0.45
C PRO A 169 -5.40 27.23 0.36
N ALA A 170 -5.58 26.68 -0.84
CA ALA A 170 -6.32 25.45 -1.09
C ALA A 170 -5.41 24.22 -1.30
N PHE A 171 -4.09 24.37 -1.43
CA PHE A 171 -3.21 23.25 -1.76
C PHE A 171 -2.07 23.10 -0.73
N LEU A 172 -2.12 21.99 -0.02
CA LEU A 172 -1.13 21.58 0.98
C LEU A 172 -0.19 20.54 0.38
N ILE A 173 1.12 20.76 0.51
CA ILE A 173 2.17 19.77 0.25
C ILE A 173 2.75 19.37 1.60
N TYR A 174 2.90 18.05 1.85
CA TYR A 174 3.34 17.57 3.14
C TYR A 174 4.25 16.34 3.06
N GLY A 175 5.10 16.22 4.07
CA GLY A 175 5.79 15.00 4.44
C GLY A 175 5.10 14.34 5.64
N THR A 176 5.18 13.04 5.74
CA THR A 176 4.59 12.26 6.82
C THR A 176 5.52 11.13 7.25
N GLY A 177 5.45 10.74 8.52
CA GLY A 177 6.23 9.63 9.04
C GLY A 177 5.73 9.17 10.41
N GLY A 178 5.94 7.90 10.71
CA GLY A 178 5.47 7.32 11.97
C GLY A 178 5.56 5.81 12.04
N LEU A 179 4.72 5.23 12.87
CA LEU A 179 4.65 3.80 13.12
C LEU A 179 3.76 3.09 12.10
N ALA A 180 4.14 1.87 11.73
CA ALA A 180 3.36 0.96 10.91
C ALA A 180 3.22 -0.38 11.64
N VAL A 181 2.04 -0.97 11.55
CA VAL A 181 1.72 -2.29 12.12
C VAL A 181 0.95 -3.08 11.08
N ALA A 182 1.37 -4.32 10.79
CA ALA A 182 0.71 -5.18 9.81
C ALA A 182 0.74 -6.64 10.24
N ASN A 183 -0.24 -7.43 9.77
CA ASN A 183 -0.17 -8.89 9.86
C ASN A 183 0.58 -9.42 8.64
N VAL A 184 1.59 -10.26 8.87
CA VAL A 184 2.41 -10.86 7.83
C VAL A 184 2.33 -12.38 7.94
N LYS A 185 2.07 -13.02 6.80
CA LYS A 185 2.10 -14.47 6.64
C LYS A 185 3.18 -14.82 5.62
N ALA A 186 4.07 -15.75 6.00
CA ALA A 186 5.08 -16.29 5.09
C ALA A 186 5.06 -17.81 5.17
N ASN A 187 5.05 -18.47 4.01
CA ASN A 187 5.10 -19.92 3.93
C ASN A 187 6.27 -20.32 3.02
N TYR A 188 6.98 -21.34 3.47
CA TYR A 188 8.10 -21.95 2.77
C TYR A 188 7.84 -23.44 2.64
N LEU A 189 8.24 -23.99 1.51
CA LEU A 189 8.14 -25.42 1.23
C LEU A 189 9.37 -25.86 0.44
N PHE A 190 10.11 -26.80 1.00
CA PHE A 190 11.17 -27.51 0.31
C PHE A 190 10.70 -28.91 -0.05
N THR A 191 10.95 -29.32 -1.29
CA THR A 191 10.69 -30.69 -1.77
C THR A 191 11.82 -31.18 -2.64
N ASP A 192 12.04 -32.50 -2.74
CA ASP A 192 12.99 -33.08 -3.67
C ASP A 192 12.47 -34.34 -4.39
N THR A 193 13.23 -34.74 -5.42
CA THR A 193 12.97 -35.97 -6.17
C THR A 193 13.94 -37.10 -5.79
N PHE A 194 14.87 -36.88 -4.86
CA PHE A 194 15.85 -37.89 -4.46
C PHE A 194 15.20 -38.95 -3.58
N ALA A 195 14.51 -38.54 -2.53
CA ALA A 195 13.81 -39.44 -1.61
C ALA A 195 12.40 -38.89 -1.23
N ALA A 196 11.78 -38.11 -2.11
CA ALA A 196 10.53 -37.42 -1.84
C ALA A 196 10.60 -36.63 -0.51
N ALA A 197 11.69 -35.88 -0.30
CA ALA A 197 11.87 -35.09 0.88
C ALA A 197 10.86 -33.94 0.92
N ASN A 198 10.40 -33.61 2.11
CA ASN A 198 9.49 -32.52 2.40
C ASN A 198 9.90 -31.81 3.66
N GLU A 199 9.98 -30.49 3.61
CA GLU A 199 10.15 -29.60 4.74
C GLU A 199 9.25 -28.38 4.55
N SER A 200 8.63 -27.91 5.62
CA SER A 200 7.77 -26.74 5.56
C SER A 200 7.92 -25.83 6.77
N ALA A 201 7.84 -24.53 6.51
CA ALA A 201 7.78 -23.51 7.56
C ALA A 201 6.64 -22.52 7.27
N SER A 202 5.91 -22.18 8.29
CA SER A 202 4.83 -21.19 8.23
C SER A 202 4.96 -20.19 9.37
N ILE A 203 4.80 -18.92 9.05
CA ILE A 203 4.77 -17.82 10.00
C ILE A 203 3.49 -17.04 9.78
N SER A 204 2.82 -16.73 10.89
CA SER A 204 1.75 -15.73 10.92
C SER A 204 1.99 -14.85 12.14
N SER A 205 2.36 -13.60 11.94
CA SER A 205 2.69 -12.71 13.06
C SER A 205 2.38 -11.24 12.73
N THR A 206 1.97 -10.50 13.77
CA THR A 206 1.89 -9.05 13.71
C THR A 206 3.29 -8.46 13.80
N ARG A 207 3.60 -7.55 12.88
CA ARG A 207 4.88 -6.86 12.78
C ARG A 207 4.71 -5.37 12.98
N TYR A 208 5.69 -4.81 13.66
CA TYR A 208 5.83 -3.38 13.91
C TYR A 208 7.00 -2.86 13.10
N GLY A 209 6.84 -1.67 12.56
CA GLY A 209 7.85 -1.01 11.76
C GLY A 209 7.61 0.48 11.67
N TRP A 210 8.19 1.10 10.66
CA TRP A 210 8.04 2.52 10.40
C TRP A 210 7.53 2.78 8.98
N THR A 211 6.97 3.96 8.80
CA THR A 211 6.54 4.46 7.49
C THR A 211 6.94 5.91 7.33
N ALA A 212 7.30 6.28 6.12
CA ALA A 212 7.54 7.67 5.74
C ALA A 212 6.97 7.89 4.33
N GLY A 213 6.60 9.14 4.05
CA GLY A 213 6.02 9.45 2.74
C GLY A 213 5.83 10.94 2.50
N VAL A 214 5.30 11.21 1.33
CA VAL A 214 4.99 12.56 0.87
C VAL A 214 3.61 12.57 0.21
N GLY A 215 2.94 13.72 0.27
CA GLY A 215 1.63 13.86 -0.35
C GLY A 215 1.28 15.29 -0.69
N GLY A 216 0.24 15.41 -1.49
CA GLY A 216 -0.45 16.66 -1.80
C GLY A 216 -1.94 16.51 -1.49
N GLU A 217 -2.53 17.55 -0.91
CA GLU A 217 -3.95 17.58 -0.57
C GLU A 217 -4.56 18.88 -1.07
N TYR A 218 -5.65 18.78 -1.80
CA TYR A 218 -6.36 19.92 -2.37
C TYR A 218 -7.72 20.06 -1.71
N ALA A 219 -7.94 21.23 -1.11
CA ALA A 219 -9.20 21.58 -0.48
C ALA A 219 -10.28 21.89 -1.52
N LEU A 220 -11.41 21.24 -1.40
CA LEU A 220 -12.63 21.48 -2.15
C LEU A 220 -13.58 22.37 -1.34
N MET A 221 -14.78 22.57 -1.84
CA MET A 221 -15.83 23.27 -1.10
C MET A 221 -16.37 22.41 0.06
N ASN A 222 -17.03 23.09 1.05
CA ASN A 222 -17.81 22.45 2.10
C ASN A 222 -17.06 21.44 2.98
N GLY A 223 -15.77 21.68 3.24
CA GLY A 223 -14.96 20.85 4.13
C GLY A 223 -14.38 19.58 3.50
N TRP A 224 -14.63 19.33 2.22
CA TRP A 224 -14.04 18.22 1.50
C TRP A 224 -12.63 18.54 1.00
N SER A 225 -11.78 17.53 0.93
CA SER A 225 -10.48 17.58 0.23
C SER A 225 -10.18 16.26 -0.46
N ILE A 226 -9.35 16.32 -1.49
CA ILE A 226 -8.78 15.14 -2.14
C ILE A 226 -7.28 15.12 -1.91
N LYS A 227 -6.73 13.94 -1.65
CA LYS A 227 -5.28 13.76 -1.44
C LYS A 227 -4.71 12.69 -2.35
N ALA A 228 -3.46 12.87 -2.73
CA ALA A 228 -2.62 11.84 -3.32
C ALA A 228 -1.37 11.69 -2.45
N GLU A 229 -0.98 10.46 -2.15
CA GLU A 229 0.07 10.17 -1.20
C GLU A 229 0.91 8.98 -1.67
N TYR A 230 2.22 9.09 -1.50
CA TYR A 230 3.15 7.98 -1.60
C TYR A 230 3.72 7.67 -0.22
N LEU A 231 3.71 6.39 0.15
CA LEU A 231 4.27 5.90 1.40
C LEU A 231 5.28 4.79 1.13
N TYR A 232 6.38 4.84 1.85
CA TYR A 232 7.28 3.73 2.05
C TYR A 232 7.03 3.14 3.43
N VAL A 233 6.92 1.81 3.51
CA VAL A 233 6.69 1.07 4.76
C VAL A 233 7.79 0.04 4.91
N ASP A 234 8.40 -0.04 6.09
CA ASP A 234 9.39 -1.05 6.46
C ASP A 234 8.98 -1.74 7.77
N LEU A 235 8.61 -3.01 7.67
CA LEU A 235 8.23 -3.87 8.80
C LEU A 235 9.40 -4.75 9.29
N GLY A 236 10.62 -4.46 8.81
CA GLY A 236 11.83 -5.15 9.20
C GLY A 236 11.99 -6.52 8.54
N ARG A 237 12.80 -7.35 9.21
CA ARG A 237 13.17 -8.69 8.76
C ARG A 237 12.45 -9.75 9.59
N VAL A 238 11.95 -10.78 8.92
CA VAL A 238 11.42 -11.98 9.56
C VAL A 238 12.40 -13.14 9.32
N ARG A 239 12.68 -13.88 10.37
CA ARG A 239 13.47 -15.11 10.33
C ARG A 239 12.72 -16.22 11.03
N THR A 240 12.69 -17.40 10.44
CA THR A 240 12.17 -18.62 11.04
C THR A 240 13.11 -19.77 10.79
N THR A 241 13.08 -20.75 11.67
CA THR A 241 13.80 -22.02 11.55
C THR A 241 12.81 -23.17 11.61
N SER A 242 13.08 -24.21 10.87
CA SER A 242 12.33 -25.48 10.91
C SER A 242 13.30 -26.65 10.94
N ASN A 243 12.86 -27.75 11.51
CA ASN A 243 13.61 -29.01 11.65
C ASN A 243 12.72 -30.23 11.41
N ASN A 244 11.72 -30.06 10.55
CA ASN A 244 10.68 -31.05 10.25
C ASN A 244 10.90 -31.77 8.90
N LEU A 245 12.14 -31.82 8.41
CA LEU A 245 12.44 -32.56 7.20
C LEU A 245 12.10 -34.03 7.34
N THR A 246 11.26 -34.53 6.43
CA THR A 246 10.89 -35.92 6.30
C THR A 246 11.15 -36.41 4.89
N VAL A 247 11.36 -37.72 4.72
CA VAL A 247 11.56 -38.38 3.42
C VAL A 247 10.64 -39.61 3.29
N LEU A 248 10.52 -40.15 2.09
CA LEU A 248 9.69 -41.30 1.76
C LEU A 248 8.23 -41.15 2.28
N ALA A 249 7.60 -40.05 1.93
CA ALA A 249 6.25 -39.69 2.34
C ALA A 249 6.05 -39.64 3.88
N GLY A 250 7.10 -39.21 4.61
CA GLY A 250 7.07 -39.08 6.07
C GLY A 250 7.53 -40.31 6.85
N ALA A 251 7.97 -41.36 6.16
CA ALA A 251 8.42 -42.58 6.83
C ALA A 251 9.68 -42.39 7.70
N PHE A 252 10.55 -41.45 7.32
CA PHE A 252 11.75 -41.14 8.08
C PHE A 252 11.87 -39.61 8.28
N ALA A 253 12.29 -39.21 9.49
CA ALA A 253 12.46 -37.83 9.89
C ALA A 253 13.95 -37.51 10.13
N PHE A 254 14.35 -36.29 9.81
CA PHE A 254 15.70 -35.76 10.02
C PHE A 254 15.64 -34.52 10.95
N PRO A 255 15.39 -34.69 12.26
CA PRO A 255 15.15 -33.58 13.18
C PRO A 255 16.39 -32.71 13.43
N LEU A 256 17.58 -33.20 13.10
CA LEU A 256 18.84 -32.43 13.16
C LEU A 256 19.06 -31.54 11.93
N GLN A 257 18.31 -31.80 10.85
CA GLN A 257 18.38 -30.97 9.64
C GLN A 257 17.58 -29.70 9.85
N THR A 258 18.27 -28.59 10.04
CA THR A 258 17.63 -27.29 10.28
C THR A 258 17.66 -26.43 9.03
N PHE A 259 16.49 -25.92 8.64
CA PHE A 259 16.37 -24.87 7.65
C PHE A 259 16.22 -23.52 8.32
N THR A 260 16.75 -22.50 7.72
CA THR A 260 16.55 -21.10 8.10
C THR A 260 15.98 -20.33 6.94
N HIS A 261 14.82 -19.74 7.14
CA HIS A 261 14.15 -18.89 6.16
C HIS A 261 14.15 -17.44 6.66
N THR A 262 14.48 -16.51 5.77
CA THR A 262 14.54 -15.09 6.11
C THR A 262 13.88 -14.28 4.99
N VAL A 263 13.14 -13.23 5.33
CA VAL A 263 12.55 -12.30 4.34
C VAL A 263 12.53 -10.88 4.89
N ASN A 264 12.82 -9.90 4.04
CA ASN A 264 12.65 -8.49 4.33
C ASN A 264 11.24 -8.04 3.91
N LEU A 265 10.61 -7.21 4.74
CA LEU A 265 9.22 -6.81 4.59
C LEU A 265 9.15 -5.29 4.39
N THR A 266 9.35 -4.86 3.16
CA THR A 266 9.17 -3.47 2.78
C THR A 266 8.01 -3.35 1.79
N SER A 267 7.42 -2.17 1.63
CA SER A 267 6.36 -1.91 0.64
C SER A 267 6.35 -0.44 0.23
N ASN A 268 6.12 -0.22 -1.05
CA ASN A 268 5.80 1.09 -1.63
C ASN A 268 4.30 1.15 -1.85
N ILE A 269 3.66 2.25 -1.48
CA ILE A 269 2.22 2.45 -1.58
C ILE A 269 1.97 3.76 -2.30
N GLY A 270 1.21 3.70 -3.41
CA GLY A 270 0.64 4.88 -4.05
C GLY A 270 -0.87 4.87 -3.83
N ARG A 271 -1.44 5.91 -3.23
CA ARG A 271 -2.86 5.97 -2.92
C ARG A 271 -3.46 7.35 -3.14
N VAL A 272 -4.74 7.38 -3.41
CA VAL A 272 -5.57 8.58 -3.43
C VAL A 272 -6.60 8.48 -2.33
N GLY A 273 -7.08 9.62 -1.84
CA GLY A 273 -8.08 9.66 -0.79
C GLY A 273 -8.98 10.87 -0.89
N ILE A 274 -10.11 10.78 -0.22
CA ILE A 274 -11.04 11.87 0.00
C ILE A 274 -11.24 12.04 1.49
N ASN A 275 -11.11 13.28 1.99
CA ASN A 275 -11.29 13.59 3.40
C ASN A 275 -12.46 14.57 3.57
N TYR A 276 -13.13 14.47 4.70
CA TYR A 276 -14.10 15.44 5.18
C TYR A 276 -13.63 16.03 6.51
N LYS A 277 -13.41 17.33 6.53
CA LYS A 277 -13.03 18.08 7.73
C LYS A 277 -14.26 18.61 8.46
N PHE A 278 -14.33 18.32 9.75
CA PHE A 278 -15.37 18.84 10.63
C PHE A 278 -15.04 20.28 11.05
N GLY A 279 -16.07 21.08 11.21
CA GLY A 279 -15.96 22.51 11.55
C GLY A 279 -16.09 23.38 10.30
N GLY A 280 -17.15 24.19 10.27
CA GLY A 280 -17.45 25.12 9.18
C GLY A 280 -16.40 26.22 9.04
N PRO A 281 -16.45 27.00 7.95
CA PRO A 281 -15.61 28.18 7.79
C PRO A 281 -15.86 29.15 8.96
N VAL A 282 -14.79 29.64 9.55
CA VAL A 282 -14.89 30.72 10.56
C VAL A 282 -15.34 31.97 9.81
N VAL A 283 -16.62 32.24 9.80
CA VAL A 283 -17.17 33.50 9.30
C VAL A 283 -16.85 34.56 10.36
N ALA A 284 -15.85 35.38 10.10
CA ALA A 284 -15.61 36.55 10.92
C ALA A 284 -16.88 37.44 10.86
N LYS A 285 -17.63 37.51 11.94
CA LYS A 285 -18.65 38.54 12.11
C LYS A 285 -17.92 39.84 12.46
N TYR A 286 -17.94 40.78 11.54
CA TYR A 286 -17.63 42.19 11.80
C TYR A 286 -18.82 42.89 12.35
#